data_7067308f034931122eb507e338e01a4f
#
_entry.id   7067308f034931122eb507e338e01a4f
#
_cell.length_a   1.000
_cell.length_b   1.000
_cell.length_c   1.000
_cell.angle_alpha   90.00
_cell.angle_beta   90.00
_cell.angle_gamma   90.00
#
_symmetry.space_group_name_H-M   'P 1'
#
loop_
_entity.id
_entity.type
_entity.pdbx_description
1 polymer ?
#
loop_
_entity_poly.entity_id
_entity_poly.type
_entity_poly.pdbx_seq_one_letter_code
_entity_poly.pdbx_strand_id
1 'polypeptide(L)'
;MQVAIVEDELFNSQLLQKYLTRFSKDFSTEIHSVSYSGGIDFLNSFQPVWDLILLDIEMPIINGVEVAREIRKIDSEVIIIFITQTAQYALDGYKVNAFDYILKPVNYYALSMKLQDVTRILTTRQHSFLIINNQSGTLKLNLKNLRYVEVSNHTLYYYTDKEFFPSTSSSSLKRLSQELK
;
A
#
# COMPACT_ATOMS: atom_id res chain seq x y z
N MET A 1 1.33 6.37 -6.28
CA MET A 1 1.37 5.94 -4.86
C MET A 1 0.68 7.00 -4.02
N GLN A 2 -0.36 6.61 -3.26
CA GLN A 2 -1.11 7.50 -2.35
C GLN A 2 -0.46 7.44 -0.96
N VAL A 3 -0.01 8.57 -0.43
CA VAL A 3 0.74 8.64 0.83
C VAL A 3 0.03 9.57 1.82
N ALA A 4 -0.30 9.07 3.00
CA ALA A 4 -0.70 9.91 4.12
C ALA A 4 0.53 10.22 4.99
N ILE A 5 0.66 11.48 5.41
CA ILE A 5 1.61 11.93 6.43
C ILE A 5 0.80 12.34 7.65
N VAL A 6 1.00 11.68 8.77
CA VAL A 6 0.31 12.00 10.04
C VAL A 6 1.37 12.44 11.04
N GLU A 7 1.48 13.76 11.22
CA GLU A 7 2.57 14.43 11.93
C GLU A 7 2.05 15.77 12.46
N ASP A 8 2.12 16.00 13.76
CA ASP A 8 1.62 17.22 14.38
C ASP A 8 2.60 18.41 14.29
N GLU A 9 3.90 18.13 14.14
CA GLU A 9 4.88 19.18 13.92
C GLU A 9 4.96 19.60 12.45
N LEU A 10 4.52 20.83 12.15
CA LEU A 10 4.49 21.36 10.78
C LEU A 10 5.84 21.26 10.05
N PHE A 11 6.95 21.50 10.76
CA PHE A 11 8.30 21.44 10.18
C PHE A 11 8.61 20.02 9.68
N ASN A 12 8.32 19.00 10.47
CA ASN A 12 8.58 17.59 10.12
C ASN A 12 7.65 17.16 8.96
N SER A 13 6.38 17.55 9.01
CA SER A 13 5.43 17.28 7.94
C SER A 13 5.90 17.87 6.60
N GLN A 14 6.33 19.13 6.58
CA GLN A 14 6.87 19.78 5.37
C GLN A 14 8.18 19.14 4.89
N LEU A 15 9.04 18.71 5.79
CA LEU A 15 10.27 17.99 5.46
C LEU A 15 9.96 16.66 4.75
N LEU A 16 9.01 15.90 5.27
CA LEU A 16 8.56 14.64 4.66
C LEU A 16 7.95 14.86 3.28
N GLN A 17 7.11 15.87 3.10
CA GLN A 17 6.56 16.26 1.80
C GLN A 17 7.67 16.61 0.79
N LYS A 18 8.67 17.37 1.22
CA LYS A 18 9.84 17.71 0.39
C LYS A 18 10.60 16.45 -0.02
N TYR A 19 10.79 15.50 0.89
CA TYR A 19 11.48 14.25 0.60
C TYR A 19 10.67 13.35 -0.34
N LEU A 20 9.36 13.25 -0.19
CA LEU A 20 8.48 12.54 -1.12
C LEU A 20 8.52 13.17 -2.52
N THR A 21 8.49 14.49 -2.61
CA THR A 21 8.61 15.22 -3.89
C THR A 21 9.96 14.96 -4.57
N ARG A 22 11.05 14.94 -3.78
CA ARG A 22 12.38 14.61 -4.28
C ARG A 22 12.44 13.16 -4.77
N PHE A 23 11.93 12.22 -3.98
CA PHE A 23 11.88 10.80 -4.34
C PHE A 23 11.09 10.57 -5.64
N SER A 24 9.94 11.24 -5.78
CA SER A 24 9.13 11.18 -7.01
C SER A 24 9.94 11.54 -8.25
N LYS A 25 10.81 12.56 -8.16
CA LYS A 25 11.69 12.99 -9.25
C LYS A 25 12.87 12.03 -9.46
N ASP A 26 13.55 11.64 -8.37
CA ASP A 26 14.76 10.81 -8.43
C ASP A 26 14.46 9.40 -8.99
N PHE A 27 13.25 8.86 -8.75
CA PHE A 27 12.85 7.50 -9.12
C PHE A 27 11.70 7.44 -10.13
N SER A 28 11.28 8.57 -10.70
CA SER A 28 10.17 8.65 -11.69
C SER A 28 8.89 7.92 -11.18
N THR A 29 8.61 8.05 -9.89
CA THR A 29 7.46 7.42 -9.22
C THR A 29 6.42 8.49 -8.93
N GLU A 30 5.19 8.34 -9.46
CA GLU A 30 4.11 9.27 -9.15
C GLU A 30 3.66 9.11 -7.70
N ILE A 31 3.74 10.21 -6.91
CA ILE A 31 3.34 10.25 -5.50
C ILE A 31 2.35 11.39 -5.28
N HIS A 32 1.19 11.05 -4.72
CA HIS A 32 0.21 11.99 -4.19
C HIS A 32 0.23 11.91 -2.67
N SER A 33 0.61 13.00 -2.00
CA SER A 33 0.69 13.03 -0.54
C SER A 33 -0.29 14.02 0.07
N VAL A 34 -0.92 13.61 1.17
CA VAL A 34 -1.77 14.47 2.00
C VAL A 34 -1.24 14.44 3.43
N SER A 35 -1.18 15.61 4.08
CA SER A 35 -0.73 15.73 5.47
C SER A 35 -1.90 15.97 6.41
N TYR A 36 -1.83 15.35 7.57
CA TYR A 36 -2.76 15.46 8.69
C TYR A 36 -1.97 15.92 9.93
N SER A 37 -2.52 16.88 10.65
CA SER A 37 -1.88 17.47 11.83
C SER A 37 -2.13 16.70 13.12
N GLY A 38 -2.70 15.49 13.05
CA GLY A 38 -2.91 14.64 14.21
C GLY A 38 -3.67 13.36 13.91
N GLY A 39 -3.56 12.40 14.82
CA GLY A 39 -4.15 11.08 14.67
C GLY A 39 -5.68 11.09 14.62
N ILE A 40 -6.33 11.97 15.39
CA ILE A 40 -7.81 12.08 15.41
C ILE A 40 -8.34 12.58 14.06
N ASP A 41 -7.74 13.63 13.49
CA ASP A 41 -8.16 14.18 12.19
C ASP A 41 -8.01 13.13 11.09
N PHE A 42 -6.90 12.38 11.14
CA PHE A 42 -6.67 11.30 10.20
C PHE A 42 -7.70 10.18 10.34
N LEU A 43 -7.98 9.69 11.56
CA LEU A 43 -8.94 8.60 11.77
C LEU A 43 -10.36 9.00 11.37
N ASN A 44 -10.77 10.24 11.63
CA ASN A 44 -12.11 10.73 11.26
C ASN A 44 -12.35 10.77 9.75
N SER A 45 -11.28 10.95 8.96
CA SER A 45 -11.31 11.00 7.50
C SER A 45 -10.74 9.77 6.82
N PHE A 46 -10.35 8.74 7.59
CA PHE A 46 -9.67 7.56 7.07
C PHE A 46 -10.55 6.80 6.07
N GLN A 47 -9.97 6.53 4.92
CA GLN A 47 -10.50 5.62 3.91
C GLN A 47 -9.39 4.66 3.46
N PRO A 48 -9.70 3.42 3.07
CA PRO A 48 -8.71 2.42 2.65
C PRO A 48 -8.23 2.67 1.20
N VAL A 49 -7.74 3.89 0.95
CA VAL A 49 -7.23 4.34 -0.36
C VAL A 49 -5.72 4.59 -0.34
N TRP A 50 -5.10 4.47 0.83
CA TRP A 50 -3.70 4.76 1.05
C TRP A 50 -2.82 3.55 0.73
N ASP A 51 -1.74 3.78 0.01
CA ASP A 51 -0.69 2.79 -0.21
C ASP A 51 0.33 2.77 0.94
N LEU A 52 0.62 3.96 1.48
CA LEU A 52 1.60 4.18 2.54
C LEU A 52 1.10 5.24 3.52
N ILE A 53 1.34 5.00 4.80
CA ILE A 53 1.15 5.96 5.89
C ILE A 53 2.50 6.18 6.57
N LEU A 54 2.98 7.43 6.55
CA LEU A 54 4.09 7.90 7.36
C LEU A 54 3.47 8.47 8.65
N LEU A 55 3.71 7.84 9.77
CA LEU A 55 2.97 8.06 11.01
C LEU A 55 3.90 8.38 12.17
N ASP A 56 3.79 9.58 12.72
CA ASP A 56 4.46 9.87 13.98
C ASP A 56 3.80 9.11 15.14
N ILE A 57 4.60 8.68 16.09
CA ILE A 57 4.11 8.02 17.31
C ILE A 57 3.79 9.06 18.38
N GLU A 58 4.63 10.07 18.52
CA GLU A 58 4.54 11.03 19.63
C GLU A 58 3.64 12.22 19.25
N MET A 59 2.34 11.98 19.18
CA MET A 59 1.33 13.00 18.88
C MET A 59 0.40 13.26 20.09
N PRO A 60 -0.14 14.48 20.24
CA PRO A 60 -1.13 14.81 21.26
C PRO A 60 -2.42 14.00 21.10
N ILE A 61 -3.12 13.76 22.24
CA ILE A 61 -4.44 13.14 22.35
C ILE A 61 -4.41 11.63 22.09
N ILE A 62 -3.91 11.18 20.95
CA ILE A 62 -3.80 9.77 20.57
C ILE A 62 -2.42 9.53 19.96
N ASN A 63 -1.71 8.53 20.44
CA ASN A 63 -0.39 8.20 19.89
C ASN A 63 -0.50 7.39 18.59
N GLY A 64 0.56 7.42 17.78
CA GLY A 64 0.56 6.77 16.46
C GLY A 64 0.37 5.25 16.50
N VAL A 65 0.75 4.58 17.59
CA VAL A 65 0.53 3.13 17.73
C VAL A 65 -0.97 2.82 17.90
N GLU A 66 -1.68 3.66 18.63
CA GLU A 66 -3.14 3.54 18.77
C GLU A 66 -3.84 3.86 17.46
N VAL A 67 -3.39 4.91 16.74
CA VAL A 67 -3.87 5.22 15.39
C VAL A 67 -3.68 4.01 14.46
N ALA A 68 -2.50 3.40 14.46
CA ALA A 68 -2.23 2.22 13.66
C ALA A 68 -3.14 1.03 14.01
N ARG A 69 -3.46 0.82 15.29
CA ARG A 69 -4.40 -0.24 15.72
C ARG A 69 -5.81 -0.01 15.15
N GLU A 70 -6.30 1.23 15.17
CA GLU A 70 -7.61 1.56 14.60
C GLU A 70 -7.61 1.36 13.08
N ILE A 71 -6.56 1.80 12.39
CA ILE A 71 -6.38 1.56 10.95
C ILE A 71 -6.45 0.06 10.65
N ARG A 72 -5.74 -0.80 11.42
CA ARG A 72 -5.70 -2.24 11.18
C ARG A 72 -7.03 -2.95 11.31
N LYS A 73 -8.01 -2.36 12.02
CA LYS A 73 -9.39 -2.88 12.06
C LYS A 73 -10.13 -2.68 10.74
N ILE A 74 -9.74 -1.68 9.94
CA ILE A 74 -10.38 -1.30 8.69
C ILE A 74 -9.56 -1.79 7.49
N ASP A 75 -8.23 -1.63 7.55
CA ASP A 75 -7.28 -1.98 6.50
C ASP A 75 -6.06 -2.71 7.07
N SER A 76 -6.00 -4.01 6.84
CA SER A 76 -4.87 -4.86 7.27
C SER A 76 -3.66 -4.75 6.35
N GLU A 77 -3.82 -4.20 5.13
CA GLU A 77 -2.85 -4.29 4.05
C GLU A 77 -2.06 -2.98 3.82
N VAL A 78 -2.59 -1.83 4.25
CA VAL A 78 -1.89 -0.55 4.07
C VAL A 78 -0.50 -0.60 4.72
N ILE A 79 0.51 -0.09 4.02
CA ILE A 79 1.88 -0.05 4.55
C ILE A 79 1.99 1.10 5.55
N ILE A 80 2.48 0.81 6.76
CA ILE A 80 2.71 1.83 7.81
C ILE A 80 4.20 1.87 8.11
N ILE A 81 4.80 3.07 8.02
CA ILE A 81 6.15 3.36 8.50
C ILE A 81 6.03 4.36 9.62
N PHE A 82 6.52 4.00 10.80
CA PHE A 82 6.60 4.92 11.91
C PHE A 82 7.78 5.88 11.78
N ILE A 83 7.55 7.14 12.12
CA ILE A 83 8.58 8.19 12.15
C ILE A 83 8.52 8.85 13.52
N THR A 84 9.53 8.67 14.38
CA THR A 84 9.46 9.08 15.78
C THR A 84 10.83 9.39 16.37
N GLN A 85 10.85 10.09 17.51
CA GLN A 85 12.10 10.40 18.22
C GLN A 85 12.61 9.23 19.06
N THR A 86 11.75 8.28 19.45
CA THR A 86 12.06 7.29 20.47
C THR A 86 12.07 5.86 19.93
N ALA A 87 13.22 5.18 20.06
CA ALA A 87 13.40 3.79 19.62
C ALA A 87 12.59 2.75 20.41
N GLN A 88 12.12 3.09 21.61
CA GLN A 88 11.40 2.15 22.50
C GLN A 88 10.09 1.61 21.92
N TYR A 89 9.47 2.34 20.99
CA TYR A 89 8.23 1.93 20.33
C TYR A 89 8.40 0.90 19.19
N ALA A 90 9.62 0.49 18.89
CA ALA A 90 9.87 -0.52 17.84
C ALA A 90 9.14 -1.84 18.12
N LEU A 91 9.05 -2.26 19.41
CA LEU A 91 8.31 -3.48 19.80
C LEU A 91 6.79 -3.33 19.64
N ASP A 92 6.25 -2.13 19.83
CA ASP A 92 4.81 -1.88 19.64
C ASP A 92 4.44 -1.79 18.15
N GLY A 93 5.36 -1.33 17.31
CA GLY A 93 5.20 -1.38 15.85
C GLY A 93 5.00 -2.80 15.32
N TYR A 94 5.66 -3.79 15.92
CA TYR A 94 5.49 -5.20 15.57
C TYR A 94 4.04 -5.69 15.79
N LYS A 95 3.38 -5.23 16.88
CA LYS A 95 1.99 -5.62 17.21
C LYS A 95 0.95 -5.12 16.20
N VAL A 96 1.27 -4.08 15.44
CA VAL A 96 0.40 -3.49 14.41
C VAL A 96 0.86 -3.81 12.98
N ASN A 97 1.79 -4.75 12.81
CA ASN A 97 2.39 -5.09 11.51
C ASN A 97 2.88 -3.84 10.77
N ALA A 98 3.59 -2.95 11.48
CA ALA A 98 4.28 -1.85 10.83
C ALA A 98 5.36 -2.42 9.90
N PHE A 99 5.49 -1.83 8.74
CA PHE A 99 6.49 -2.24 7.75
C PHE A 99 7.90 -1.88 8.21
N ASP A 100 8.05 -0.70 8.77
CA ASP A 100 9.35 -0.22 9.22
C ASP A 100 9.22 0.95 10.19
N TYR A 101 10.38 1.44 10.60
CA TYR A 101 10.55 2.44 11.62
C TYR A 101 11.74 3.36 11.30
N ILE A 102 11.53 4.66 11.35
CA ILE A 102 12.57 5.68 11.07
C ILE A 102 12.69 6.60 12.27
N LEU A 103 13.92 6.75 12.79
CA LEU A 103 14.20 7.69 13.85
C LEU A 103 14.34 9.11 13.32
N LYS A 104 13.75 10.07 14.02
CA LYS A 104 14.02 11.51 13.83
C LYS A 104 15.41 11.86 14.39
N PRO A 105 16.16 12.75 13.76
CA PRO A 105 15.84 13.52 12.56
C PRO A 105 15.84 12.67 11.28
N VAL A 106 14.79 12.79 10.48
CA VAL A 106 14.65 11.99 9.26
C VAL A 106 15.72 12.37 8.26
N ASN A 107 16.46 11.36 7.78
CA ASN A 107 17.42 11.52 6.70
C ASN A 107 16.78 11.09 5.39
N TYR A 108 16.98 11.89 4.32
CA TYR A 108 16.45 11.58 2.99
C TYR A 108 16.82 10.19 2.49
N TYR A 109 18.09 9.80 2.66
CA TYR A 109 18.57 8.51 2.14
C TYR A 109 17.93 7.33 2.87
N ALA A 110 17.78 7.43 4.19
CA ALA A 110 17.09 6.40 4.99
C ALA A 110 15.63 6.26 4.55
N LEU A 111 14.89 7.36 4.42
CA LEU A 111 13.51 7.34 3.91
C LEU A 111 13.43 6.82 2.47
N SER A 112 14.34 7.26 1.60
CA SER A 112 14.38 6.83 0.19
C SER A 112 14.55 5.32 0.04
N MET A 113 15.40 4.68 0.83
CA MET A 113 15.55 3.22 0.82
C MET A 113 14.24 2.52 1.17
N LYS A 114 13.53 2.98 2.20
CA LYS A 114 12.24 2.42 2.60
C LYS A 114 11.17 2.64 1.53
N LEU A 115 11.14 3.81 0.89
CA LEU A 115 10.22 4.11 -0.21
C LEU A 115 10.47 3.21 -1.44
N GLN A 116 11.73 2.87 -1.73
CA GLN A 116 12.04 1.90 -2.78
C GLN A 116 11.49 0.51 -2.45
N ASP A 117 11.66 0.05 -1.21
CA ASP A 117 11.10 -1.22 -0.75
C ASP A 117 9.56 -1.22 -0.83
N VAL A 118 8.92 -0.13 -0.39
CA VAL A 118 7.47 0.07 -0.52
C VAL A 118 7.03 0.02 -1.98
N THR A 119 7.72 0.75 -2.86
CA THR A 119 7.40 0.76 -4.30
C THR A 119 7.47 -0.64 -4.90
N ARG A 120 8.51 -1.41 -4.55
CA ARG A 120 8.66 -2.80 -4.99
C ARG A 120 7.51 -3.69 -4.51
N ILE A 121 7.08 -3.56 -3.25
CA ILE A 121 5.94 -4.31 -2.69
C ILE A 121 4.65 -3.95 -3.43
N LEU A 122 4.39 -2.67 -3.64
CA LEU A 122 3.19 -2.21 -4.32
C LEU A 122 3.14 -2.68 -5.78
N THR A 123 4.27 -2.63 -6.49
CA THR A 123 4.39 -3.18 -7.84
C THR A 123 4.09 -4.68 -7.86
N THR A 124 4.66 -5.44 -6.92
CA THR A 124 4.37 -6.88 -6.79
C THR A 124 2.89 -7.13 -6.48
N ARG A 125 2.27 -6.30 -5.62
CA ARG A 125 0.83 -6.40 -5.32
C ARG A 125 -0.04 -6.08 -6.55
N GLN A 126 0.32 -5.11 -7.38
CA GLN A 126 -0.40 -4.79 -8.63
C GLN A 126 -0.37 -5.97 -9.61
N HIS A 127 0.76 -6.63 -9.76
CA HIS A 127 0.89 -7.85 -10.55
C HIS A 127 0.21 -9.09 -9.94
N SER A 128 -0.27 -8.98 -8.70
CA SER A 128 -1.00 -10.08 -8.04
C SER A 128 -2.47 -10.19 -8.41
N PHE A 129 -2.98 -9.37 -9.32
CA PHE A 129 -4.38 -9.41 -9.75
C PHE A 129 -4.50 -9.53 -11.26
N LEU A 130 -5.45 -10.36 -11.70
CA LEU A 130 -5.93 -10.40 -13.08
C LEU A 130 -7.26 -9.67 -13.20
N ILE A 131 -7.39 -8.90 -14.27
CA ILE A 131 -8.66 -8.29 -14.65
C ILE A 131 -9.33 -9.21 -15.67
N ILE A 132 -10.45 -9.82 -15.27
CA ILE A 132 -11.25 -10.72 -16.11
C ILE A 132 -12.52 -9.99 -16.50
N ASN A 133 -12.70 -9.77 -17.80
CA ASN A 133 -13.97 -9.26 -18.32
C ASN A 133 -14.87 -10.46 -18.62
N ASN A 134 -16.08 -10.47 -18.09
CA ASN A 134 -17.09 -11.50 -18.32
C ASN A 134 -18.46 -10.85 -18.67
N GLN A 135 -19.46 -11.66 -18.93
CA GLN A 135 -20.80 -11.17 -19.28
C GLN A 135 -21.46 -10.33 -18.17
N SER A 136 -21.05 -10.53 -16.92
CA SER A 136 -21.60 -9.82 -15.74
C SER A 136 -20.82 -8.54 -15.40
N GLY A 137 -19.72 -8.24 -16.12
CA GLY A 137 -18.89 -7.05 -15.88
C GLY A 137 -17.40 -7.37 -15.78
N THR A 138 -16.68 -6.57 -15.01
CA THR A 138 -15.24 -6.71 -14.77
C THR A 138 -14.98 -7.28 -13.39
N LEU A 139 -14.25 -8.39 -13.32
CA LEU A 139 -13.81 -9.04 -12.09
C LEU A 139 -12.31 -8.81 -11.88
N LYS A 140 -11.93 -8.43 -10.68
CA LYS A 140 -10.52 -8.39 -10.22
C LYS A 140 -10.22 -9.67 -9.45
N LEU A 141 -9.50 -10.62 -10.07
CA LEU A 141 -9.13 -11.88 -9.48
C LEU A 141 -7.72 -11.82 -8.89
N ASN A 142 -7.58 -12.14 -7.60
CA ASN A 142 -6.28 -12.28 -6.97
C ASN A 142 -5.59 -13.55 -7.47
N LEU A 143 -4.35 -13.42 -7.99
CA LEU A 143 -3.56 -14.53 -8.51
C LEU A 143 -3.25 -15.60 -7.46
N LYS A 144 -3.20 -15.25 -6.17
CA LYS A 144 -3.04 -16.22 -5.08
C LYS A 144 -4.20 -17.23 -5.01
N ASN A 145 -5.37 -16.84 -5.50
CA ASN A 145 -6.56 -17.69 -5.53
C ASN A 145 -6.69 -18.47 -6.85
N LEU A 146 -5.90 -18.11 -7.86
CA LEU A 146 -5.91 -18.78 -9.15
C LEU A 146 -5.17 -20.12 -9.05
N ARG A 147 -5.83 -21.21 -9.43
CA ARG A 147 -5.25 -22.55 -9.48
C ARG A 147 -4.70 -22.89 -10.84
N TYR A 148 -5.52 -22.73 -11.86
CA TYR A 148 -5.13 -22.92 -13.25
C TYR A 148 -6.07 -22.18 -14.19
N VAL A 149 -5.65 -22.05 -15.44
CA VAL A 149 -6.45 -21.48 -16.52
C VAL A 149 -6.57 -22.51 -17.63
N GLU A 150 -7.79 -22.71 -18.07
CA GLU A 150 -8.11 -23.63 -19.17
C GLU A 150 -8.65 -22.85 -20.37
N VAL A 151 -8.40 -23.34 -21.56
CA VAL A 151 -9.05 -22.86 -22.80
C VAL A 151 -10.02 -23.92 -23.30
N SER A 152 -11.29 -23.53 -23.37
CA SER A 152 -12.33 -24.36 -23.99
C SER A 152 -13.17 -23.50 -24.91
N ASN A 153 -13.41 -23.97 -26.15
CA ASN A 153 -14.19 -23.26 -27.18
C ASN A 153 -13.78 -21.78 -27.35
N HIS A 154 -12.49 -21.50 -27.43
CA HIS A 154 -11.90 -20.15 -27.54
C HIS A 154 -12.18 -19.22 -26.33
N THR A 155 -12.65 -19.76 -25.23
CA THR A 155 -12.91 -19.01 -23.98
C THR A 155 -11.88 -19.44 -22.94
N LEU A 156 -11.31 -18.46 -22.23
CA LEU A 156 -10.46 -18.70 -21.05
C LEU A 156 -11.34 -18.88 -19.84
N TYR A 157 -11.11 -19.95 -19.10
CA TYR A 157 -11.74 -20.24 -17.81
C TYR A 157 -10.69 -20.16 -16.71
N TYR A 158 -10.91 -19.31 -15.73
CA TYR A 158 -10.01 -19.09 -14.58
C TYR A 158 -10.56 -19.85 -13.39
N TYR A 159 -9.88 -20.88 -12.92
CA TYR A 159 -10.31 -21.73 -11.83
C TYR A 159 -9.67 -21.34 -10.51
N THR A 160 -10.49 -21.22 -9.47
CA THR A 160 -10.09 -20.98 -8.08
C THR A 160 -10.50 -22.17 -7.21
N ASP A 161 -10.21 -22.15 -5.91
CA ASP A 161 -10.65 -23.21 -4.98
C ASP A 161 -12.18 -23.28 -4.82
N LYS A 162 -12.90 -22.18 -5.12
CA LYS A 162 -14.34 -22.04 -4.83
C LYS A 162 -15.20 -22.07 -6.09
N GLU A 163 -14.72 -21.46 -7.16
CA GLU A 163 -15.51 -21.21 -8.37
C GLU A 163 -14.62 -20.98 -9.60
N PHE A 164 -15.23 -20.88 -10.76
CA PHE A 164 -14.53 -20.55 -12.00
C PHE A 164 -15.17 -19.33 -12.69
N PHE A 165 -14.36 -18.61 -13.47
CA PHE A 165 -14.77 -17.39 -14.15
C PHE A 165 -14.46 -17.50 -15.64
N PRO A 166 -15.47 -17.53 -16.53
CA PRO A 166 -15.25 -17.44 -17.96
C PRO A 166 -14.91 -15.99 -18.37
N SER A 167 -13.96 -15.83 -19.26
CA SER A 167 -13.64 -14.54 -19.87
C SER A 167 -14.40 -14.33 -21.17
N THR A 168 -14.92 -13.12 -21.39
CA THR A 168 -15.49 -12.72 -22.70
C THR A 168 -14.46 -12.23 -23.68
N SER A 169 -13.22 -12.00 -23.23
CA SER A 169 -12.14 -11.57 -24.11
C SER A 169 -11.53 -12.77 -24.83
N SER A 170 -11.32 -12.67 -26.14
CA SER A 170 -10.64 -13.66 -26.98
C SER A 170 -9.11 -13.71 -26.73
N SER A 171 -8.70 -13.59 -25.47
CA SER A 171 -7.30 -13.62 -25.08
C SER A 171 -6.74 -15.04 -25.21
N SER A 172 -5.59 -15.18 -25.86
CA SER A 172 -4.89 -16.47 -25.92
C SER A 172 -4.08 -16.70 -24.66
N LEU A 173 -3.85 -17.99 -24.28
CA LEU A 173 -2.93 -18.35 -23.20
C LEU A 173 -1.55 -17.70 -23.36
N LYS A 174 -1.09 -17.49 -24.59
CA LYS A 174 0.17 -16.82 -24.90
C LYS A 174 0.19 -15.37 -24.41
N ARG A 175 -0.91 -14.63 -24.59
CA ARG A 175 -1.04 -13.26 -24.11
C ARG A 175 -1.11 -13.22 -22.58
N LEU A 176 -1.90 -14.11 -21.97
CA LEU A 176 -1.97 -14.24 -20.52
C LEU A 176 -0.60 -14.54 -19.90
N SER A 177 0.20 -15.42 -20.52
CA SER A 177 1.54 -15.77 -20.03
C SER A 177 2.54 -14.60 -20.13
N GLN A 178 2.26 -13.58 -20.95
CA GLN A 178 3.05 -12.35 -21.02
C GLN A 178 2.63 -11.33 -19.94
N GLU A 179 1.34 -11.31 -19.59
CA GLU A 179 0.78 -10.45 -18.54
C GLU A 179 1.12 -10.95 -17.12
N LEU A 180 1.49 -12.23 -16.99
CA LEU A 180 1.87 -12.88 -15.71
C LEU A 180 3.38 -12.90 -15.45
N LYS A 181 4.20 -12.36 -16.34
CA LYS A 181 5.66 -12.22 -16.17
C LYS A 181 6.02 -10.86 -15.61
#